data_f3c42ca21b5e2eac6453d825890d8630
#
_entry.id   f3c42ca21b5e2eac6453d825890d8630
#
_cell.length_a   1.000
_cell.length_b   1.000
_cell.length_c   1.000
_cell.angle_alpha   90.00
_cell.angle_beta   90.00
_cell.angle_gamma   90.00
#
_symmetry.space_group_name_H-M   'P 1'
#
loop_
_entity.id
_entity.type
_entity.pdbx_description
1 polymer ?
#
loop_
_entity_poly.entity_id
_entity_poly.type
_entity_poly.pdbx_seq_one_letter_code
_entity_poly.pdbx_strand_id
1 'polypeptide(L)'
;MTEINQLDQTISRRNVIRFLAGVPALPLATGSVATLLTGCGSDSDTNSTAGILNNTQKTIKATEFVGMAAPNLSNPANMATVYVDSKLKATFDDNTTTDYKLQYQPFFKTGDKLKDLKGNDIIAGGYFDIYNKPIMDSSVLASTRQFFSDCPDGSSLLTVKGARVAGVTGNTVFAVVQFEYTSKDQAGSNTYGTLPSPIAVVTLDQNPQTGELKVVKYHNVDTSKVYGLWITCGASLSPWNTHLSSEEYE
;
A
#
# COMPACT_ATOMS: atom_id res chain seq x y z
N MET A 1 13.82 18.29 43.49
CA MET A 1 14.60 17.13 43.04
C MET A 1 13.70 15.92 43.16
N THR A 2 13.08 15.53 42.06
CA THR A 2 12.15 14.39 42.04
C THR A 2 12.74 13.42 41.02
N GLU A 3 13.11 12.25 41.51
CA GLU A 3 13.72 11.17 40.74
C GLU A 3 12.78 10.65 39.68
N ILE A 4 13.22 10.63 38.43
CA ILE A 4 12.57 9.94 37.31
C ILE A 4 13.07 8.50 37.36
N ASN A 5 12.24 7.59 37.82
CA ASN A 5 12.48 6.15 37.75
C ASN A 5 12.46 5.68 36.28
N GLN A 6 13.59 5.24 35.81
CA GLN A 6 13.79 4.53 34.55
C GLN A 6 12.97 3.22 34.56
N LEU A 7 12.02 3.11 33.67
CA LEU A 7 11.47 1.82 33.25
C LEU A 7 12.33 1.31 32.08
N ASP A 8 13.44 0.69 32.43
CA ASP A 8 14.23 -0.13 31.51
C ASP A 8 13.55 -1.51 31.37
N GLN A 9 12.60 -1.62 30.47
CA GLN A 9 12.09 -2.91 30.00
C GLN A 9 12.59 -3.14 28.59
N THR A 10 13.72 -3.82 28.49
CA THR A 10 14.17 -4.47 27.25
C THR A 10 13.11 -5.49 26.83
N ILE A 11 12.23 -5.08 25.93
CA ILE A 11 11.24 -5.99 25.33
C ILE A 11 12.01 -6.94 24.42
N SER A 12 12.26 -8.16 24.89
CA SER A 12 12.92 -9.20 24.12
C SER A 12 12.08 -9.55 22.88
N ARG A 13 12.73 -9.81 21.72
CA ARG A 13 12.10 -10.26 20.47
C ARG A 13 11.16 -11.46 20.72
N ARG A 14 11.48 -12.35 21.65
CA ARG A 14 10.60 -13.46 22.07
C ARG A 14 9.28 -13.00 22.72
N ASN A 15 9.27 -11.88 23.43
CA ASN A 15 8.06 -11.36 24.06
C ASN A 15 7.17 -10.68 23.03
N VAL A 16 7.72 -10.03 22.01
CA VAL A 16 6.96 -9.48 20.87
C VAL A 16 6.29 -10.61 20.09
N ILE A 17 7.03 -11.69 19.79
CA ILE A 17 6.47 -12.86 19.08
C ILE A 17 5.39 -13.55 19.92
N ARG A 18 5.58 -13.67 21.23
CA ARG A 18 4.56 -14.22 22.16
C ARG A 18 3.33 -13.32 22.24
N PHE A 19 3.52 -12.01 22.23
CA PHE A 19 2.40 -11.05 22.19
C PHE A 19 1.61 -11.18 20.89
N LEU A 20 2.27 -11.32 19.74
CA LEU A 20 1.63 -11.51 18.44
C LEU A 20 0.99 -12.90 18.29
N ALA A 21 1.59 -13.94 18.88
CA ALA A 21 1.06 -15.30 18.85
C ALA A 21 -0.02 -15.57 19.93
N GLY A 22 -0.08 -14.73 20.96
CA GLY A 22 -0.99 -14.88 22.09
C GLY A 22 -2.21 -13.94 22.04
N VAL A 23 -2.40 -13.20 20.96
CA VAL A 23 -3.65 -12.43 20.79
C VAL A 23 -4.75 -13.46 20.53
N PRO A 24 -5.64 -13.74 21.50
CA PRO A 24 -6.89 -14.40 21.19
C PRO A 24 -7.54 -13.56 20.11
N ALA A 25 -8.09 -14.18 19.07
CA ALA A 25 -8.80 -13.51 18.00
C ALA A 25 -9.48 -12.28 18.59
N LEU A 26 -9.01 -11.10 18.24
CA LEU A 26 -9.66 -9.85 18.65
C LEU A 26 -11.14 -10.09 18.36
N PRO A 27 -12.05 -9.96 19.32
CA PRO A 27 -13.44 -9.90 18.98
C PRO A 27 -13.50 -8.79 17.95
N LEU A 28 -13.83 -9.14 16.70
CA LEU A 28 -14.16 -8.17 15.67
C LEU A 28 -15.21 -7.30 16.35
N ALA A 29 -14.78 -6.13 16.83
CA ALA A 29 -15.68 -5.13 17.32
C ALA A 29 -16.58 -4.85 16.12
N THR A 30 -17.80 -5.32 16.20
CA THR A 30 -18.82 -5.33 15.14
C THR A 30 -19.21 -3.92 14.67
N GLY A 31 -18.46 -2.90 15.09
CA GLY A 31 -18.61 -1.49 14.71
C GLY A 31 -17.61 -0.94 13.72
N SER A 32 -16.46 -1.61 13.44
CA SER A 32 -15.38 -0.98 12.69
C SER A 32 -15.28 -1.41 11.22
N VAL A 33 -15.85 -2.54 10.83
CA VAL A 33 -15.84 -2.99 9.43
C VAL A 33 -16.96 -2.35 8.62
N ALA A 34 -18.05 -1.94 9.28
CA ALA A 34 -19.15 -1.24 8.61
C ALA A 34 -18.75 0.18 8.12
N THR A 35 -17.78 0.82 8.79
CA THR A 35 -17.34 2.18 8.42
C THR A 35 -16.39 2.24 7.23
N LEU A 36 -15.82 1.11 6.80
CA LEU A 36 -15.01 1.07 5.58
C LEU A 36 -15.85 0.93 4.30
N LEU A 37 -17.13 0.55 4.44
CA LEU A 37 -18.06 0.38 3.31
C LEU A 37 -19.17 1.43 3.29
N THR A 38 -19.35 2.20 4.36
CA THR A 38 -20.27 3.35 4.38
C THR A 38 -19.49 4.63 4.17
N GLY A 39 -19.30 5.01 2.92
CA GLY A 39 -18.89 6.37 2.59
C GLY A 39 -19.97 7.34 3.04
N CYS A 40 -19.57 8.27 3.91
CA CYS A 40 -20.15 9.59 4.18
C CYS A 40 -21.67 9.74 4.29
N GLY A 41 -22.13 9.82 5.51
CA GLY A 41 -23.30 10.62 5.83
C GLY A 41 -22.89 12.09 5.96
N SER A 42 -23.44 12.96 5.16
CA SER A 42 -23.36 14.40 5.33
C SER A 42 -24.57 14.88 6.11
N ASP A 43 -24.30 15.69 7.13
CA ASP A 43 -25.31 16.57 7.73
C ASP A 43 -25.78 17.59 6.69
N SER A 44 -27.06 17.68 6.46
CA SER A 44 -27.79 18.94 6.31
C SER A 44 -29.27 18.68 6.05
N ASP A 45 -30.06 19.33 6.86
CA ASP A 45 -31.49 19.54 6.75
C ASP A 45 -31.89 20.02 5.36
N THR A 46 -32.80 19.32 4.72
CA THR A 46 -33.91 19.94 3.97
C THR A 46 -34.98 18.87 3.64
N ASN A 47 -36.20 19.21 4.04
CA ASN A 47 -37.45 18.56 3.77
C ASN A 47 -37.66 18.35 2.27
N SER A 48 -37.72 17.11 1.81
CA SER A 48 -38.29 16.72 0.51
C SER A 48 -38.91 15.33 0.60
N THR A 49 -40.21 15.31 0.60
CA THR A 49 -41.06 14.13 0.44
C THR A 49 -40.80 13.53 -0.94
N ALA A 50 -39.98 12.50 -1.05
CA ALA A 50 -39.85 11.66 -2.24
C ALA A 50 -39.60 10.22 -1.79
N GLY A 51 -40.51 9.36 -2.22
CA GLY A 51 -40.52 7.91 -2.27
C GLY A 51 -39.57 7.12 -1.38
N ILE A 52 -40.12 6.49 -0.35
CA ILE A 52 -39.42 5.48 0.47
C ILE A 52 -39.08 4.30 -0.44
N LEU A 53 -37.89 4.32 -1.04
CA LEU A 53 -37.23 3.09 -1.46
C LEU A 53 -36.64 2.48 -0.20
N ASN A 54 -37.32 1.48 0.35
CA ASN A 54 -36.80 0.59 1.38
C ASN A 54 -35.56 -0.15 0.84
N ASN A 55 -34.44 0.53 0.73
CA ASN A 55 -33.14 -0.09 0.52
C ASN A 55 -32.65 -0.54 1.91
N THR A 56 -33.12 -1.70 2.38
CA THR A 56 -32.57 -2.39 3.55
C THR A 56 -31.12 -2.75 3.23
N GLN A 57 -30.22 -1.85 3.56
CA GLN A 57 -28.79 -2.07 3.37
C GLN A 57 -28.38 -3.21 4.31
N LYS A 58 -28.08 -4.38 3.73
CA LYS A 58 -27.64 -5.57 4.47
C LYS A 58 -26.30 -5.26 5.15
N THR A 59 -26.18 -5.67 6.40
CA THR A 59 -24.95 -5.52 7.19
C THR A 59 -24.12 -6.79 7.10
N ILE A 60 -22.81 -6.67 6.89
CA ILE A 60 -21.90 -7.82 6.90
C ILE A 60 -21.78 -8.34 8.33
N LYS A 61 -22.16 -9.63 8.53
CA LYS A 61 -22.08 -10.35 9.78
C LYS A 61 -20.75 -11.10 9.95
N ALA A 62 -20.22 -11.66 8.87
CA ALA A 62 -18.95 -12.39 8.85
C ALA A 62 -18.33 -12.38 7.46
N THR A 63 -17.01 -12.55 7.42
CA THR A 63 -16.24 -12.73 6.17
C THR A 63 -15.31 -13.92 6.30
N GLU A 64 -15.09 -14.63 5.19
CA GLU A 64 -14.20 -15.77 5.09
C GLU A 64 -13.40 -15.67 3.78
N PHE A 65 -12.08 -15.83 3.85
CA PHE A 65 -11.26 -15.99 2.66
C PHE A 65 -11.23 -17.46 2.24
N VAL A 66 -11.73 -17.73 1.05
CA VAL A 66 -11.68 -19.05 0.42
C VAL A 66 -10.50 -19.10 -0.53
N GLY A 67 -9.46 -19.84 -0.16
CA GLY A 67 -8.24 -19.97 -0.96
C GLY A 67 -8.46 -20.79 -2.23
N MET A 68 -7.73 -20.46 -3.27
CA MET A 68 -7.64 -21.28 -4.49
C MET A 68 -6.60 -22.39 -4.32
N ALA A 69 -6.70 -23.45 -5.14
CA ALA A 69 -5.62 -24.39 -5.30
C ALA A 69 -4.38 -23.72 -5.94
N ALA A 70 -3.18 -24.10 -5.47
CA ALA A 70 -1.96 -23.59 -6.10
C ALA A 70 -1.88 -24.00 -7.57
N PRO A 71 -1.41 -23.13 -8.48
CA PRO A 71 -1.07 -23.51 -9.84
C PRO A 71 -0.05 -24.64 -9.84
N ASN A 72 -0.12 -25.54 -10.83
CA ASN A 72 0.77 -26.67 -10.94
C ASN A 72 1.20 -26.90 -12.39
N LEU A 73 2.13 -27.87 -12.60
CA LEU A 73 2.69 -28.16 -13.90
C LEU A 73 1.68 -28.71 -14.92
N SER A 74 0.51 -29.19 -14.49
CA SER A 74 -0.54 -29.60 -15.42
C SER A 74 -1.25 -28.41 -16.09
N ASN A 75 -1.09 -27.20 -15.55
CA ASN A 75 -1.55 -25.96 -16.15
C ASN A 75 -0.49 -24.85 -16.06
N PRO A 76 0.60 -24.97 -16.85
CA PRO A 76 1.73 -24.03 -16.78
C PRO A 76 1.36 -22.60 -17.16
N ALA A 77 0.29 -22.38 -17.93
CA ALA A 77 -0.17 -21.04 -18.26
C ALA A 77 -0.61 -20.25 -17.02
N ASN A 78 -1.18 -20.92 -16.02
CA ASN A 78 -1.56 -20.28 -14.75
C ASN A 78 -0.33 -19.90 -13.89
N MET A 79 0.81 -20.55 -14.09
CA MET A 79 2.07 -20.22 -13.42
C MET A 79 2.79 -19.04 -14.08
N ALA A 80 2.55 -18.83 -15.38
CA ALA A 80 3.19 -17.77 -16.16
C ALA A 80 2.42 -16.43 -16.14
N THR A 81 1.24 -16.41 -15.56
CA THR A 81 0.36 -15.23 -15.53
C THR A 81 -0.07 -14.92 -14.11
N VAL A 82 -0.49 -13.67 -13.88
CA VAL A 82 -1.19 -13.29 -12.65
C VAL A 82 -2.56 -13.96 -12.65
N TYR A 83 -2.71 -14.98 -11.81
CA TYR A 83 -3.93 -15.79 -11.72
C TYR A 83 -4.45 -15.82 -10.28
N VAL A 84 -5.70 -15.45 -10.09
CA VAL A 84 -6.38 -15.52 -8.79
C VAL A 84 -7.76 -16.13 -8.97
N ASP A 85 -8.03 -17.24 -8.26
CA ASP A 85 -9.36 -17.85 -8.17
C ASP A 85 -9.85 -17.92 -6.71
N SER A 86 -9.14 -17.25 -5.81
CA SER A 86 -9.56 -17.06 -4.42
C SER A 86 -10.75 -16.11 -4.34
N LYS A 87 -11.54 -16.26 -3.28
CA LYS A 87 -12.76 -15.49 -3.07
C LYS A 87 -12.81 -14.95 -1.64
N LEU A 88 -13.48 -13.82 -1.48
CA LEU A 88 -13.97 -13.34 -0.19
C LEU A 88 -15.47 -13.68 -0.13
N LYS A 89 -15.85 -14.58 0.77
CA LYS A 89 -17.26 -14.90 1.05
C LYS A 89 -17.74 -13.97 2.16
N ALA A 90 -18.73 -13.16 1.89
CA ALA A 90 -19.41 -12.32 2.87
C ALA A 90 -20.74 -12.95 3.27
N THR A 91 -21.02 -13.04 4.58
CA THR A 91 -22.31 -13.44 5.15
C THR A 91 -22.97 -12.21 5.74
N PHE A 92 -24.22 -11.97 5.39
CA PHE A 92 -25.00 -10.83 5.84
C PHE A 92 -25.89 -11.17 7.06
N ASP A 93 -26.46 -10.15 7.68
CA ASP A 93 -27.33 -10.23 8.85
C ASP A 93 -28.60 -11.06 8.60
N ASP A 94 -29.09 -11.11 7.36
CA ASP A 94 -30.18 -11.97 6.91
C ASP A 94 -29.75 -13.43 6.59
N ASN A 95 -28.49 -13.80 6.91
CA ASN A 95 -27.85 -15.08 6.63
C ASN A 95 -27.68 -15.41 5.13
N THR A 96 -27.94 -14.47 4.23
CA THR A 96 -27.52 -14.63 2.83
C THR A 96 -26.02 -14.50 2.68
N THR A 97 -25.46 -15.09 1.61
CA THR A 97 -24.02 -15.02 1.33
C THR A 97 -23.77 -14.46 -0.07
N THR A 98 -22.65 -13.76 -0.23
CA THR A 98 -22.15 -13.31 -1.53
C THR A 98 -20.66 -13.64 -1.63
N ASP A 99 -20.27 -14.25 -2.75
CA ASP A 99 -18.87 -14.49 -3.08
C ASP A 99 -18.34 -13.33 -3.93
N TYR A 100 -17.27 -12.70 -3.46
CA TYR A 100 -16.51 -11.70 -4.20
C TYR A 100 -15.24 -12.34 -4.74
N LYS A 101 -15.09 -12.36 -6.05
CA LYS A 101 -13.85 -12.84 -6.69
C LYS A 101 -12.71 -11.86 -6.39
N LEU A 102 -11.58 -12.37 -5.92
CA LEU A 102 -10.37 -11.59 -5.77
C LEU A 102 -9.64 -11.48 -7.11
N GLN A 103 -8.94 -10.38 -7.31
CA GLN A 103 -8.11 -10.15 -8.49
C GLN A 103 -6.96 -9.20 -8.17
N TYR A 104 -5.91 -9.24 -8.98
CA TYR A 104 -4.85 -8.25 -8.95
C TYR A 104 -5.19 -7.10 -9.90
N GLN A 105 -5.03 -5.88 -9.40
CA GLN A 105 -5.14 -4.68 -10.22
C GLN A 105 -3.89 -3.84 -10.01
N PRO A 106 -2.96 -3.83 -10.97
CA PRO A 106 -1.79 -2.95 -10.90
C PRO A 106 -2.25 -1.50 -11.08
N PHE A 107 -1.80 -0.59 -10.21
CA PHE A 107 -2.08 0.83 -10.34
C PHE A 107 -0.88 1.63 -10.87
N PHE A 108 0.36 1.11 -10.82
CA PHE A 108 1.52 1.58 -11.58
C PHE A 108 2.57 0.48 -11.71
N LYS A 109 3.54 0.70 -12.60
CA LYS A 109 4.77 -0.10 -12.73
C LYS A 109 5.97 0.80 -12.48
N THR A 110 7.07 0.22 -11.98
CA THR A 110 8.36 0.94 -11.94
C THR A 110 8.79 1.34 -13.34
N GLY A 111 9.34 2.55 -13.46
CA GLY A 111 9.65 3.14 -14.75
C GLY A 111 8.50 3.92 -15.42
N ASP A 112 7.27 3.79 -14.94
CA ASP A 112 6.15 4.60 -15.43
C ASP A 112 6.41 6.08 -15.16
N LYS A 113 6.00 6.92 -16.12
CA LYS A 113 6.01 8.36 -15.98
C LYS A 113 4.72 8.83 -15.33
N LEU A 114 4.81 9.28 -14.10
CA LEU A 114 3.70 9.75 -13.27
C LEU A 114 3.78 11.26 -13.03
N LYS A 115 2.83 11.84 -12.30
CA LYS A 115 2.83 13.25 -11.92
C LYS A 115 3.17 13.43 -10.44
N ASP A 116 4.14 14.32 -10.16
CA ASP A 116 4.47 14.71 -8.79
C ASP A 116 3.39 15.63 -8.18
N LEU A 117 3.61 16.07 -6.95
CA LEU A 117 2.69 16.98 -6.24
C LEU A 117 2.52 18.34 -6.95
N LYS A 118 3.52 18.77 -7.75
CA LYS A 118 3.52 20.03 -8.50
C LYS A 118 3.00 19.85 -9.93
N GLY A 119 2.76 18.61 -10.37
CA GLY A 119 2.32 18.29 -11.73
C GLY A 119 3.45 18.03 -12.74
N ASN A 120 4.71 18.00 -12.29
CA ASN A 120 5.84 17.62 -13.14
C ASN A 120 5.88 16.10 -13.34
N ASP A 121 6.58 15.68 -14.41
CA ASP A 121 6.84 14.27 -14.63
C ASP A 121 7.85 13.74 -13.61
N ILE A 122 7.60 12.55 -13.08
CA ILE A 122 8.47 11.81 -12.18
C ILE A 122 8.44 10.33 -12.56
N ILE A 123 9.57 9.65 -12.44
CA ILE A 123 9.67 8.22 -12.73
C ILE A 123 9.34 7.42 -11.46
N ALA A 124 8.37 6.50 -11.56
CA ALA A 124 8.00 5.61 -10.48
C ALA A 124 9.16 4.67 -10.11
N GLY A 125 9.51 4.60 -8.82
CA GLY A 125 10.67 3.86 -8.34
C GLY A 125 12.02 4.46 -8.75
N GLY A 126 12.03 5.72 -9.24
CA GLY A 126 13.24 6.41 -9.65
C GLY A 126 14.20 6.68 -8.50
N TYR A 127 15.50 6.56 -8.76
CA TYR A 127 16.58 6.82 -7.79
C TYR A 127 16.98 8.29 -7.76
N PHE A 128 17.28 8.78 -6.55
CA PHE A 128 17.70 10.13 -6.29
C PHE A 128 18.95 10.14 -5.40
N ASP A 129 19.84 11.10 -5.64
CA ASP A 129 21.06 11.29 -4.84
C ASP A 129 20.79 12.08 -3.55
N ILE A 130 21.85 12.32 -2.76
CA ILE A 130 21.79 13.08 -1.51
C ILE A 130 21.42 14.56 -1.68
N TYR A 131 21.33 15.05 -2.91
CA TYR A 131 20.86 16.39 -3.25
C TYR A 131 19.45 16.36 -3.83
N ASN A 132 18.77 15.19 -3.72
CA ASN A 132 17.45 14.91 -4.28
C ASN A 132 17.39 15.15 -5.82
N LYS A 133 18.47 14.84 -6.52
CA LYS A 133 18.56 14.87 -7.98
C LYS A 133 18.46 13.46 -8.54
N PRO A 134 17.82 13.26 -9.70
CA PRO A 134 17.76 11.97 -10.35
C PRO A 134 19.14 11.38 -10.64
N ILE A 135 19.37 10.13 -10.25
CA ILE A 135 20.57 9.38 -10.60
C ILE A 135 20.35 8.79 -11.98
N MET A 136 21.27 9.12 -12.91
CA MET A 136 21.14 8.75 -14.32
C MET A 136 21.94 7.50 -14.66
N ASP A 137 21.28 6.54 -15.32
CA ASP A 137 21.92 5.40 -15.98
C ASP A 137 22.42 5.84 -17.37
N SER A 138 23.72 6.02 -17.49
CA SER A 138 24.41 6.35 -18.73
C SER A 138 25.25 5.20 -19.28
N SER A 139 25.03 3.99 -18.80
CA SER A 139 25.73 2.78 -19.26
C SER A 139 25.52 2.53 -20.75
N VAL A 140 24.39 3.01 -21.31
CA VAL A 140 24.12 3.08 -22.76
C VAL A 140 23.89 4.53 -23.13
N LEU A 141 24.92 5.20 -23.64
CA LEU A 141 24.93 6.65 -23.90
C LEU A 141 23.78 7.10 -24.82
N ALA A 142 23.41 6.29 -25.82
CA ALA A 142 22.34 6.61 -26.77
C ALA A 142 20.93 6.60 -26.13
N SER A 143 20.78 6.05 -24.94
CA SER A 143 19.50 5.90 -24.24
C SER A 143 19.60 6.21 -22.74
N THR A 144 20.39 7.24 -22.38
CA THR A 144 20.50 7.68 -20.97
C THR A 144 19.12 7.91 -20.37
N ARG A 145 18.87 7.33 -19.21
CA ARG A 145 17.60 7.44 -18.47
C ARG A 145 17.85 7.52 -16.97
N GLN A 146 16.86 7.95 -16.21
CA GLN A 146 16.95 7.81 -14.76
C GLN A 146 16.96 6.31 -14.38
N PHE A 147 17.81 5.93 -13.41
CA PHE A 147 17.66 4.61 -12.77
C PHE A 147 16.31 4.51 -12.10
N PHE A 148 15.68 3.35 -12.19
CA PHE A 148 14.49 3.00 -11.41
C PHE A 148 14.60 1.55 -10.94
N SER A 149 13.96 1.27 -9.83
CA SER A 149 13.99 -0.05 -9.20
C SER A 149 13.26 -1.09 -10.05
N ASP A 150 13.78 -2.31 -10.07
CA ASP A 150 13.10 -3.51 -10.57
C ASP A 150 12.54 -4.37 -9.41
N CYS A 151 12.69 -3.90 -8.16
CA CYS A 151 12.31 -4.63 -6.95
C CYS A 151 11.46 -3.76 -6.00
N PRO A 152 10.17 -3.51 -6.29
CA PRO A 152 9.26 -2.96 -5.30
C PRO A 152 9.03 -4.00 -4.21
N ASP A 153 9.09 -3.59 -2.95
CA ASP A 153 8.98 -4.47 -1.79
C ASP A 153 7.97 -3.93 -0.76
N GLY A 154 8.35 -3.84 0.51
CA GLY A 154 7.48 -3.48 1.61
C GLY A 154 6.56 -2.31 1.31
N SER A 155 5.27 -2.48 1.54
CA SER A 155 4.29 -1.44 1.25
C SER A 155 3.17 -1.37 2.29
N SER A 156 2.53 -0.21 2.38
CA SER A 156 1.36 0.02 3.24
C SER A 156 0.29 0.79 2.48
N LEU A 157 -0.97 0.43 2.70
CA LEU A 157 -2.12 1.25 2.32
C LEU A 157 -2.70 1.91 3.56
N LEU A 158 -2.96 3.22 3.48
CA LEU A 158 -3.50 3.96 4.60
C LEU A 158 -4.44 5.09 4.14
N THR A 159 -5.30 5.49 5.04
CA THR A 159 -6.15 6.67 4.86
C THR A 159 -5.85 7.68 5.97
N VAL A 160 -5.96 8.97 5.64
CA VAL A 160 -5.83 10.06 6.61
C VAL A 160 -7.17 10.77 6.71
N LYS A 161 -7.73 10.85 7.92
CA LYS A 161 -9.03 11.47 8.15
C LYS A 161 -9.05 12.91 7.63
N GLY A 162 -10.00 13.19 6.75
CA GLY A 162 -10.18 14.51 6.17
C GLY A 162 -9.16 14.89 5.09
N ALA A 163 -8.28 13.99 4.68
CA ALA A 163 -7.35 14.26 3.59
C ALA A 163 -8.10 14.55 2.28
N ARG A 164 -7.70 15.65 1.63
CA ARG A 164 -8.17 16.02 0.31
C ARG A 164 -6.98 16.37 -0.56
N VAL A 165 -6.87 15.70 -1.70
CA VAL A 165 -5.80 15.93 -2.67
C VAL A 165 -6.42 16.32 -4.01
N ALA A 166 -5.92 17.38 -4.62
CA ALA A 166 -6.39 17.82 -5.93
C ALA A 166 -6.24 16.71 -6.98
N GLY A 167 -7.32 16.43 -7.69
CA GLY A 167 -7.40 15.35 -8.69
C GLY A 167 -8.02 14.04 -8.17
N VAL A 168 -8.24 13.90 -6.86
CA VAL A 168 -9.02 12.79 -6.29
C VAL A 168 -10.50 13.13 -6.36
N THR A 169 -11.31 12.24 -6.89
CA THR A 169 -12.76 12.39 -7.07
C THR A 169 -13.56 11.46 -6.15
N GLY A 170 -12.99 10.33 -5.77
CA GLY A 170 -13.54 9.38 -4.82
C GLY A 170 -12.92 9.49 -3.43
N ASN A 171 -12.54 8.37 -2.83
CA ASN A 171 -11.87 8.35 -1.53
C ASN A 171 -10.36 8.55 -1.71
N THR A 172 -9.76 9.42 -0.88
CA THR A 172 -8.30 9.58 -0.87
C THR A 172 -7.66 8.43 -0.10
N VAL A 173 -6.84 7.65 -0.79
CA VAL A 173 -6.02 6.56 -0.21
C VAL A 173 -4.56 6.86 -0.51
N PHE A 174 -3.68 6.52 0.40
CA PHE A 174 -2.24 6.63 0.21
C PHE A 174 -1.62 5.23 0.19
N ALA A 175 -0.73 4.98 -0.77
CA ALA A 175 0.18 3.85 -0.73
C ALA A 175 1.58 4.37 -0.41
N VAL A 176 2.24 3.78 0.58
CA VAL A 176 3.69 3.95 0.76
C VAL A 176 4.36 2.71 0.23
N VAL A 177 5.29 2.88 -0.69
CA VAL A 177 5.99 1.78 -1.36
C VAL A 177 7.49 1.99 -1.22
N GLN A 178 8.19 0.99 -0.71
CA GLN A 178 9.64 0.89 -0.69
C GLN A 178 10.10 0.22 -1.99
N PHE A 179 11.30 0.60 -2.43
CA PHE A 179 11.94 -0.01 -3.59
C PHE A 179 13.33 -0.46 -3.15
N GLU A 180 13.51 -1.74 -3.07
CA GLU A 180 14.66 -2.35 -2.43
C GLU A 180 15.98 -2.04 -3.18
N TYR A 181 16.07 -2.46 -4.43
CA TYR A 181 17.25 -2.25 -5.29
C TYR A 181 16.88 -2.19 -6.77
N THR A 182 17.89 -2.03 -7.63
CA THR A 182 17.84 -2.40 -9.04
C THR A 182 18.95 -3.40 -9.34
N SER A 183 18.60 -4.48 -10.04
CA SER A 183 19.52 -5.61 -10.30
C SER A 183 20.60 -5.24 -11.28
N LYS A 184 20.26 -4.48 -12.32
CA LYS A 184 21.16 -4.19 -13.46
C LYS A 184 20.95 -2.80 -14.03
N ASP A 185 22.05 -2.26 -14.57
CA ASP A 185 21.99 -1.12 -15.47
C ASP A 185 21.49 -1.53 -16.88
N GLN A 186 21.35 -0.57 -17.80
CA GLN A 186 20.91 -0.84 -19.17
C GLN A 186 21.89 -1.70 -19.97
N ALA A 187 23.19 -1.64 -19.64
CA ALA A 187 24.21 -2.49 -20.27
C ALA A 187 24.25 -3.90 -19.70
N GLY A 188 23.47 -4.20 -18.65
CA GLY A 188 23.40 -5.50 -18.02
C GLY A 188 24.39 -5.74 -16.88
N SER A 189 25.16 -4.70 -16.47
CA SER A 189 26.09 -4.79 -15.34
C SER A 189 25.31 -4.84 -14.02
N ASN A 190 25.84 -5.58 -13.04
CA ASN A 190 25.23 -5.68 -11.72
C ASN A 190 25.31 -4.36 -10.96
N THR A 191 24.18 -3.88 -10.44
CA THR A 191 24.03 -2.66 -9.65
C THR A 191 23.44 -2.91 -8.27
N TYR A 192 23.29 -4.16 -7.87
CA TYR A 192 22.76 -4.54 -6.56
C TYR A 192 23.50 -3.83 -5.41
N GLY A 193 22.76 -3.18 -4.54
CA GLY A 193 23.30 -2.51 -3.36
C GLY A 193 24.18 -1.28 -3.64
N THR A 194 24.23 -0.77 -4.89
CA THR A 194 25.08 0.37 -5.25
C THR A 194 24.36 1.71 -5.23
N LEU A 195 23.02 1.70 -5.17
CA LEU A 195 22.19 2.89 -5.20
C LEU A 195 21.33 3.01 -3.92
N PRO A 196 21.02 4.23 -3.45
CA PRO A 196 20.16 4.42 -2.29
C PRO A 196 18.72 3.99 -2.60
N SER A 197 18.11 3.22 -1.70
CA SER A 197 16.73 2.71 -1.88
C SER A 197 15.71 3.83 -1.81
N PRO A 198 14.85 4.03 -2.83
CA PRO A 198 13.80 5.03 -2.78
C PRO A 198 12.58 4.54 -1.98
N ILE A 199 11.87 5.50 -1.40
CA ILE A 199 10.53 5.30 -0.85
C ILE A 199 9.60 6.33 -1.49
N ALA A 200 8.40 5.91 -1.85
CA ALA A 200 7.39 6.81 -2.41
C ALA A 200 6.10 6.80 -1.62
N VAL A 201 5.46 7.96 -1.57
CA VAL A 201 4.05 8.12 -1.17
C VAL A 201 3.23 8.38 -2.42
N VAL A 202 2.33 7.46 -2.72
CA VAL A 202 1.45 7.51 -3.89
C VAL A 202 0.06 7.90 -3.44
N THR A 203 -0.49 8.98 -3.98
CA THR A 203 -1.89 9.34 -3.77
C THR A 203 -2.75 8.59 -4.78
N LEU A 204 -3.74 7.88 -4.28
CA LEU A 204 -4.67 7.07 -5.05
C LEU A 204 -6.08 7.64 -4.93
N ASP A 205 -6.80 7.65 -6.04
CA ASP A 205 -8.24 7.87 -6.09
C ASP A 205 -8.93 6.51 -6.02
N GLN A 206 -9.65 6.25 -4.94
CA GLN A 206 -10.41 5.02 -4.80
C GLN A 206 -11.86 5.27 -5.24
N ASN A 207 -12.29 4.51 -6.23
CA ASN A 207 -13.71 4.48 -6.62
C ASN A 207 -14.55 3.91 -5.46
N PRO A 208 -15.51 4.66 -4.90
CA PRO A 208 -16.27 4.21 -3.73
C PRO A 208 -17.24 3.05 -4.03
N GLN A 209 -17.58 2.79 -5.30
CA GLN A 209 -18.49 1.73 -5.70
C GLN A 209 -17.75 0.42 -5.99
N THR A 210 -16.58 0.50 -6.64
CA THR A 210 -15.83 -0.68 -7.09
C THR A 210 -14.61 -0.99 -6.24
N GLY A 211 -14.10 -0.01 -5.47
CA GLY A 211 -12.83 -0.10 -4.74
C GLY A 211 -11.60 0.08 -5.63
N GLU A 212 -11.77 0.26 -6.94
CA GLU A 212 -10.67 0.44 -7.90
C GLU A 212 -9.79 1.62 -7.49
N LEU A 213 -8.47 1.43 -7.57
CA LEU A 213 -7.45 2.42 -7.21
C LEU A 213 -6.79 2.98 -8.47
N LYS A 214 -6.72 4.31 -8.58
CA LYS A 214 -6.02 5.02 -9.66
C LYS A 214 -4.99 5.99 -9.10
N VAL A 215 -3.78 6.00 -9.67
CA VAL A 215 -2.74 6.95 -9.28
C VAL A 215 -3.14 8.36 -9.68
N VAL A 216 -3.07 9.28 -8.72
CA VAL A 216 -3.29 10.72 -8.93
C VAL A 216 -2.00 11.50 -8.80
N LYS A 217 -1.19 11.18 -7.77
CA LYS A 217 0.10 11.82 -7.50
C LYS A 217 1.11 10.81 -7.01
N TYR A 218 2.37 11.07 -7.33
CA TYR A 218 3.52 10.31 -6.87
C TYR A 218 4.51 11.25 -6.21
N HIS A 219 4.92 10.95 -5.00
CA HIS A 219 5.89 11.74 -4.25
C HIS A 219 7.04 10.85 -3.81
N ASN A 220 8.25 11.10 -4.34
CA ASN A 220 9.45 10.50 -3.81
C ASN A 220 9.79 11.14 -2.46
N VAL A 221 10.00 10.31 -1.43
CA VAL A 221 10.41 10.78 -0.11
C VAL A 221 11.86 11.24 -0.17
N ASP A 222 12.11 12.46 0.27
CA ASP A 222 13.47 13.00 0.36
C ASP A 222 14.19 12.40 1.56
N THR A 223 15.12 11.48 1.30
CA THR A 223 15.95 10.80 2.31
C THR A 223 17.33 11.43 2.46
N SER A 224 17.60 12.58 1.82
CA SER A 224 18.90 13.26 1.84
C SER A 224 19.39 13.60 3.27
N LYS A 225 18.45 13.94 4.18
CA LYS A 225 18.78 14.28 5.57
C LYS A 225 19.28 13.11 6.41
N VAL A 226 19.04 11.89 5.97
CA VAL A 226 19.54 10.64 6.60
C VAL A 226 20.58 9.96 5.71
N TYR A 227 21.11 10.68 4.73
CA TYR A 227 22.13 10.21 3.78
C TYR A 227 21.69 9.05 2.88
N GLY A 228 20.39 8.92 2.61
CA GLY A 228 19.80 7.83 1.87
C GLY A 228 19.36 6.66 2.76
N LEU A 229 18.79 5.66 2.12
CA LEU A 229 18.41 4.37 2.74
C LEU A 229 19.06 3.26 1.91
N TRP A 230 19.29 2.11 2.50
CA TRP A 230 19.96 1.01 1.82
C TRP A 230 19.15 -0.29 1.94
N ILE A 231 18.76 -0.86 0.80
CA ILE A 231 18.05 -2.14 0.67
C ILE A 231 16.87 -2.21 1.66
N THR A 232 15.90 -1.30 1.47
CA THR A 232 14.68 -1.27 2.28
C THR A 232 13.77 -2.44 1.89
N CYS A 233 13.52 -3.37 2.81
CA CYS A 233 12.82 -4.62 2.57
C CYS A 233 11.49 -4.68 3.35
N GLY A 234 11.50 -5.11 4.61
CA GLY A 234 10.30 -5.29 5.40
C GLY A 234 9.57 -3.99 5.70
N ALA A 235 8.24 -4.01 5.59
CA ALA A 235 7.40 -2.88 5.97
C ALA A 235 6.13 -3.32 6.69
N SER A 236 5.57 -2.42 7.48
CA SER A 236 4.30 -2.62 8.17
C SER A 236 3.58 -1.30 8.39
N LEU A 237 2.25 -1.34 8.41
CA LEU A 237 1.44 -0.24 8.90
C LEU A 237 1.37 -0.30 10.43
N SER A 238 1.77 0.80 11.10
CA SER A 238 1.68 0.88 12.56
C SER A 238 0.23 1.04 13.04
N PRO A 239 -0.07 0.69 14.30
CA PRO A 239 -1.40 0.93 14.89
C PRO A 239 -1.84 2.40 14.89
N TRP A 240 -0.90 3.34 14.83
CA TRP A 240 -1.17 4.79 14.75
C TRP A 240 -1.14 5.34 13.32
N ASN A 241 -1.27 4.45 12.33
CA ASN A 241 -1.45 4.79 10.92
C ASN A 241 -0.24 5.47 10.27
N THR A 242 0.97 4.99 10.59
CA THR A 242 2.20 5.37 9.89
C THR A 242 2.87 4.15 9.28
N HIS A 243 3.61 4.36 8.20
CA HIS A 243 4.45 3.34 7.59
C HIS A 243 5.71 3.12 8.43
N LEU A 244 6.00 1.86 8.73
CA LEU A 244 7.26 1.43 9.34
C LEU A 244 8.08 0.73 8.26
N SER A 245 9.36 1.09 8.18
CA SER A 245 10.31 0.57 7.21
C SER A 245 11.50 -0.05 7.92
N SER A 246 12.13 -1.05 7.33
CA SER A 246 13.42 -1.58 7.78
C SER A 246 14.38 -1.71 6.61
N GLU A 247 15.67 -1.53 6.87
CA GLU A 247 16.74 -1.97 5.98
C GLU A 247 17.01 -3.45 6.25
N GLU A 248 17.43 -4.21 5.23
CA GLU A 248 17.64 -5.65 5.36
C GLU A 248 18.98 -5.97 6.04
N TYR A 249 19.99 -5.16 5.78
CA TYR A 249 21.36 -5.34 6.26
C TYR A 249 21.83 -4.14 7.09
N GLU A 250 22.82 -4.37 7.96
CA GLU A 250 23.54 -3.36 8.72
C GLU A 250 24.81 -2.88 7.98
#